data_1270a0263c27d3847bf052dd4b4d41f2
#
_entry.id   1270a0263c27d3847bf052dd4b4d41f2
#
_cell.length_a   1.000
_cell.length_b   1.000
_cell.length_c   1.000
_cell.angle_alpha   90.00
_cell.angle_beta   90.00
_cell.angle_gamma   90.00
#
_symmetry.space_group_name_H-M   'P 1'
#
loop_
_entity.id
_entity.type
_entity.pdbx_description
1 polymer ?
#
loop_
_entity_poly.entity_id
_entity_poly.type
_entity_poly.pdbx_seq_one_letter_code
_entity_poly.pdbx_strand_id
1 'polypeptide(L)'
;DVWQTDGEGYYDVQRPGGKERYARGKFTTGADGRYGFRTVKPVSYPIPTDGPVGAMLLAMGRHPYRPAHVHAIVTAPGHESVATHIFVEGDRYLDSDAVFGVKNSLVMEFRQHAAGPAPDGKKSSVPFCSVEFDFRLVPI
;
A
#
# COMPACT_ATOMS: atom_id res chain seq x y z
N ASP A 1 7.59 -8.74 -1.55
CA ASP A 1 8.06 -7.37 -1.29
C ASP A 1 6.86 -6.46 -1.12
N VAL A 2 6.84 -5.65 -0.06
CA VAL A 2 5.80 -4.64 0.18
C VAL A 2 6.43 -3.29 0.49
N TRP A 3 5.77 -2.20 0.08
CA TRP A 3 6.15 -0.84 0.46
C TRP A 3 4.95 0.10 0.36
N GLN A 4 5.02 1.20 1.07
CA GLN A 4 3.96 2.20 1.15
C GLN A 4 4.52 3.56 1.59
N THR A 5 3.69 4.58 1.59
CA THR A 5 3.99 5.85 2.25
C THR A 5 3.86 5.71 3.78
N ASP A 6 4.50 6.61 4.49
CA ASP A 6 4.25 6.83 5.91
C ASP A 6 2.90 7.56 6.15
N GLY A 7 2.60 7.89 7.40
CA GLY A 7 1.38 8.61 7.77
C GLY A 7 1.32 10.07 7.30
N GLU A 8 2.40 10.61 6.72
CA GLU A 8 2.47 11.96 6.13
C GLU A 8 2.48 11.92 4.59
N GLY A 9 2.44 10.73 3.97
CA GLY A 9 2.39 10.58 2.53
C GLY A 9 3.75 10.52 1.83
N TYR A 10 4.83 10.26 2.55
CA TYR A 10 6.18 10.14 1.98
C TYR A 10 6.65 8.69 1.93
N TYR A 11 7.28 8.33 0.82
CA TYR A 11 8.11 7.13 0.76
C TYR A 11 9.46 7.37 1.45
N ASP A 12 10.08 6.30 1.93
CA ASP A 12 11.39 6.35 2.60
C ASP A 12 12.47 7.08 1.77
N VAL A 13 12.45 6.92 0.45
CA VAL A 13 13.38 7.57 -0.48
C VAL A 13 13.17 9.08 -0.65
N GLN A 14 12.02 9.60 -0.21
CA GLN A 14 11.67 11.02 -0.31
C GLN A 14 12.05 11.83 0.94
N ARG A 15 12.41 11.15 2.04
CA ARG A 15 12.79 11.82 3.29
C ARG A 15 14.23 12.31 3.23
N PRO A 16 14.51 13.53 3.71
CA PRO A 16 15.87 14.04 3.83
C PRO A 16 16.73 13.12 4.69
N GLY A 17 17.94 12.81 4.21
CA GLY A 17 18.86 11.93 4.90
C GLY A 17 18.76 10.44 4.59
N GLY A 18 17.70 9.98 3.93
CA GLY A 18 17.40 8.71 3.25
C GLY A 18 18.16 7.41 3.57
N LYS A 19 18.85 7.34 4.73
CA LYS A 19 19.67 6.17 5.12
C LYS A 19 18.84 5.08 5.79
N GLU A 20 17.74 5.43 6.42
CA GLU A 20 16.86 4.48 7.09
C GLU A 20 15.69 4.11 6.16
N ARG A 21 15.59 2.84 5.88
CA ARG A 21 14.45 2.32 5.13
C ARG A 21 13.29 2.02 6.10
N TYR A 22 12.12 2.56 5.80
CA TYR A 22 10.92 2.33 6.58
C TYR A 22 9.71 2.13 5.67
N ALA A 23 8.61 1.63 6.24
CA ALA A 23 7.36 1.35 5.53
C ALA A 23 7.55 0.46 4.29
N ARG A 24 8.58 -0.40 4.32
CA ARG A 24 8.87 -1.43 3.32
C ARG A 24 9.45 -2.68 3.97
N GLY A 25 9.24 -3.81 3.34
CA GLY A 25 9.80 -5.07 3.80
C GLY A 25 9.73 -6.15 2.75
N LYS A 26 10.59 -7.16 2.94
CA LYS A 26 10.57 -8.40 2.20
C LYS A 26 10.20 -9.52 3.16
N PHE A 27 9.15 -10.26 2.82
CA PHE A 27 8.60 -11.32 3.65
C PHE A 27 8.52 -12.60 2.83
N THR A 28 8.70 -13.72 3.50
CA THR A 28 8.44 -15.04 2.94
C THR A 28 7.25 -15.65 3.69
N THR A 29 6.30 -16.21 2.96
CA THR A 29 5.15 -16.88 3.55
C THR A 29 5.58 -18.12 4.31
N GLY A 30 4.80 -18.52 5.33
CA GLY A 30 4.95 -19.82 5.97
C GLY A 30 4.60 -20.97 5.02
N ALA A 31 4.79 -22.19 5.48
CA ALA A 31 4.41 -23.39 4.73
C ALA A 31 2.89 -23.49 4.44
N ASP A 32 2.08 -22.78 5.22
CA ASP A 32 0.65 -22.63 5.06
C ASP A 32 0.25 -21.49 4.10
N GLY A 33 1.23 -20.83 3.48
CA GLY A 33 1.03 -19.70 2.59
C GLY A 33 0.72 -18.36 3.29
N ARG A 34 0.67 -18.33 4.61
CA ARG A 34 0.34 -17.11 5.36
C ARG A 34 1.52 -16.16 5.47
N TYR A 35 1.22 -14.89 5.47
CA TYR A 35 2.15 -13.80 5.74
C TYR A 35 1.50 -12.78 6.69
N GLY A 36 2.31 -11.93 7.29
CA GLY A 36 1.82 -10.85 8.12
C GLY A 36 2.95 -9.88 8.47
N PHE A 37 2.61 -8.63 8.61
CA PHE A 37 3.51 -7.57 9.05
C PHE A 37 2.73 -6.44 9.72
N ARG A 38 3.43 -5.64 10.51
CA ARG A 38 2.90 -4.41 11.09
C ARG A 38 3.50 -3.22 10.39
N THR A 39 2.66 -2.23 10.13
CA THR A 39 3.06 -0.97 9.51
C THR A 39 2.13 0.16 9.95
N VAL A 40 2.35 1.37 9.50
CA VAL A 40 1.40 2.47 9.64
C VAL A 40 0.32 2.37 8.56
N LYS A 41 -0.88 2.87 8.83
CA LYS A 41 -1.91 2.99 7.80
C LYS A 41 -1.42 4.00 6.75
N PRO A 42 -1.38 3.64 5.45
CA PRO A 42 -1.00 4.60 4.42
C PRO A 42 -2.02 5.72 4.29
N VAL A 43 -1.59 6.82 3.71
CA VAL A 43 -2.45 7.96 3.37
C VAL A 43 -2.35 8.26 1.89
N SER A 44 -3.35 8.97 1.34
CA SER A 44 -3.29 9.49 -0.01
C SER A 44 -2.17 10.53 -0.16
N TYR A 45 -1.52 10.57 -1.32
CA TYR A 45 -0.39 11.46 -1.58
C TYR A 45 -0.37 11.95 -3.02
N PRO A 46 0.19 13.14 -3.29
CA PRO A 46 0.38 13.60 -4.65
C PRO A 46 1.63 12.98 -5.28
N ILE A 47 1.55 12.58 -6.54
CA ILE A 47 2.75 12.27 -7.32
C ILE A 47 3.53 13.57 -7.61
N PRO A 48 4.86 13.51 -7.84
CA PRO A 48 5.64 14.69 -8.21
C PRO A 48 5.07 15.38 -9.44
N THR A 49 4.99 16.71 -9.40
CA THR A 49 4.39 17.54 -10.47
C THR A 49 5.39 18.51 -11.12
N ASP A 50 6.65 18.42 -10.74
CA ASP A 50 7.75 19.26 -11.22
C ASP A 50 8.36 18.80 -12.55
N GLY A 51 7.81 17.73 -13.14
CA GLY A 51 8.25 17.14 -14.40
C GLY A 51 7.13 17.06 -15.46
N PRO A 52 7.42 16.37 -16.59
CA PRO A 52 6.48 16.26 -17.73
C PRO A 52 5.10 15.70 -17.36
N VAL A 53 5.06 14.71 -16.46
CA VAL A 53 3.79 14.12 -15.99
C VAL A 53 2.94 15.15 -15.23
N GLY A 54 3.56 15.97 -14.40
CA GLY A 54 2.87 17.08 -13.72
C GLY A 54 2.30 18.09 -14.71
N ALA A 55 3.08 18.47 -15.73
CA ALA A 55 2.62 19.36 -16.79
C ALA A 55 1.41 18.78 -17.56
N MET A 56 1.42 17.49 -17.85
CA MET A 56 0.28 16.79 -18.48
C MET A 56 -0.96 16.81 -17.58
N LEU A 57 -0.84 16.51 -16.29
CA LEU A 57 -1.96 16.55 -15.35
C LEU A 57 -2.58 17.94 -15.26
N LEU A 58 -1.75 18.99 -15.18
CA LEU A 58 -2.20 20.36 -15.15
C LEU A 58 -2.93 20.74 -16.44
N ALA A 59 -2.39 20.38 -17.62
CA ALA A 59 -3.01 20.64 -18.91
C ALA A 59 -4.38 19.93 -19.06
N MET A 60 -4.55 18.80 -18.40
CA MET A 60 -5.80 18.01 -18.38
C MET A 60 -6.78 18.48 -17.28
N GLY A 61 -6.42 19.47 -16.46
CA GLY A 61 -7.21 19.91 -15.31
C GLY A 61 -7.35 18.84 -14.23
N ARG A 62 -6.40 17.90 -14.14
CA ARG A 62 -6.44 16.79 -13.18
C ARG A 62 -5.56 17.06 -11.97
N HIS A 63 -6.00 16.60 -10.80
CA HIS A 63 -5.19 16.60 -9.59
C HIS A 63 -4.10 15.51 -9.63
N PRO A 64 -2.99 15.66 -8.87
CA PRO A 64 -1.90 14.69 -8.84
C PRO A 64 -2.09 13.57 -7.80
N TYR A 65 -3.17 13.55 -7.05
CA TYR A 65 -3.31 12.66 -5.91
C TYR A 65 -3.62 11.23 -6.32
N ARG A 66 -3.01 10.30 -5.58
CA ARG A 66 -3.35 8.88 -5.56
C ARG A 66 -4.04 8.53 -4.25
N PRO A 67 -5.01 7.60 -4.25
CA PRO A 67 -5.60 7.09 -3.02
C PRO A 67 -4.56 6.37 -2.16
N ALA A 68 -4.79 6.29 -0.87
CA ALA A 68 -3.97 5.53 0.07
C ALA A 68 -3.86 4.07 -0.34
N HIS A 69 -2.64 3.53 -0.41
CA HIS A 69 -2.41 2.15 -0.84
C HIS A 69 -1.10 1.57 -0.32
N VAL A 70 -1.05 0.24 -0.31
CA VAL A 70 0.15 -0.56 -0.08
C VAL A 70 0.53 -1.22 -1.40
N HIS A 71 1.77 -1.08 -1.83
CA HIS A 71 2.33 -1.80 -2.97
C HIS A 71 2.74 -3.22 -2.57
N ALA A 72 2.58 -4.16 -3.48
CA ALA A 72 3.10 -5.50 -3.33
C ALA A 72 3.68 -6.04 -4.63
N ILE A 73 4.82 -6.72 -4.55
CA ILE A 73 5.33 -7.63 -5.56
C ILE A 73 5.40 -9.01 -4.92
N VAL A 74 4.67 -9.95 -5.50
CA VAL A 74 4.59 -11.33 -5.01
C VAL A 74 5.15 -12.28 -6.04
N THR A 75 6.05 -13.15 -5.59
CA THR A 75 6.73 -14.13 -6.44
C THR A 75 6.71 -15.51 -5.78
N ALA A 76 6.56 -16.57 -6.55
CA ALA A 76 6.72 -17.93 -6.11
C ALA A 76 7.35 -18.79 -7.20
N PRO A 77 8.14 -19.83 -6.87
CA PRO A 77 8.66 -20.76 -7.87
C PRO A 77 7.52 -21.39 -8.69
N GLY A 78 7.69 -21.47 -10.02
CA GLY A 78 6.70 -22.05 -10.92
C GLY A 78 5.42 -21.20 -11.11
N HIS A 79 5.45 -19.92 -10.75
CA HIS A 79 4.33 -19.01 -10.92
C HIS A 79 4.75 -17.69 -11.52
N GLU A 80 3.83 -17.05 -12.24
CA GLU A 80 4.02 -15.68 -12.73
C GLU A 80 4.09 -14.72 -11.52
N SER A 81 5.03 -13.77 -11.62
CA SER A 81 5.14 -12.69 -10.63
C SER A 81 3.99 -11.69 -10.80
N VAL A 82 3.42 -11.23 -9.70
CA VAL A 82 2.39 -10.18 -9.71
C VAL A 82 2.89 -8.92 -9.00
N ALA A 83 2.75 -7.77 -9.66
CA ALA A 83 2.92 -6.45 -9.05
C ALA A 83 1.54 -5.79 -8.94
N THR A 84 1.15 -5.37 -7.75
CA THR A 84 -0.19 -4.86 -7.49
C THR A 84 -0.21 -3.85 -6.34
N HIS A 85 -1.41 -3.34 -6.05
CA HIS A 85 -1.70 -2.45 -4.94
C HIS A 85 -2.86 -3.00 -4.11
N ILE A 86 -2.92 -2.60 -2.84
CA ILE A 86 -4.10 -2.76 -1.98
C ILE A 86 -4.51 -1.36 -1.56
N PHE A 87 -5.70 -0.92 -1.97
CA PHE A 87 -6.22 0.42 -1.71
C PHE A 87 -7.07 0.45 -0.45
N VAL A 88 -7.01 1.57 0.26
CA VAL A 88 -7.81 1.80 1.47
C VAL A 88 -9.22 2.20 1.07
N GLU A 89 -10.22 1.41 1.48
CA GLU A 89 -11.64 1.72 1.28
C GLU A 89 -11.99 3.08 1.92
N GLY A 90 -12.86 3.84 1.24
CA GLY A 90 -13.28 5.16 1.67
C GLY A 90 -12.28 6.29 1.42
N ASP A 91 -11.14 6.02 0.78
CA ASP A 91 -10.24 7.10 0.37
C ASP A 91 -10.90 7.96 -0.71
N ARG A 92 -10.79 9.29 -0.56
CA ARG A 92 -11.47 10.28 -1.40
C ARG A 92 -11.02 10.29 -2.87
N TYR A 93 -9.90 9.67 -3.19
CA TYR A 93 -9.33 9.65 -4.53
C TYR A 93 -9.50 8.31 -5.27
N LEU A 94 -10.27 7.36 -4.73
CA LEU A 94 -10.48 6.06 -5.36
C LEU A 94 -11.04 6.17 -6.78
N ASP A 95 -11.98 7.07 -7.00
CA ASP A 95 -12.63 7.27 -8.31
C ASP A 95 -11.85 8.24 -9.23
N SER A 96 -10.77 8.82 -8.75
CA SER A 96 -10.02 9.87 -9.47
C SER A 96 -8.50 9.69 -9.42
N ASP A 97 -8.01 8.49 -9.11
CA ASP A 97 -6.58 8.17 -9.04
C ASP A 97 -5.81 8.77 -10.23
N ALA A 98 -4.78 9.56 -9.92
CA ALA A 98 -3.97 10.25 -10.92
C ALA A 98 -3.39 9.30 -11.99
N VAL A 99 -3.16 8.03 -11.66
CA VAL A 99 -2.58 7.02 -12.56
C VAL A 99 -3.57 5.91 -12.96
N PHE A 100 -4.86 6.05 -12.62
CA PHE A 100 -5.91 5.09 -13.00
C PHE A 100 -5.64 3.65 -12.51
N GLY A 101 -4.97 3.49 -11.38
CA GLY A 101 -4.53 2.19 -10.88
C GLY A 101 -5.58 1.42 -10.08
N VAL A 102 -6.69 2.07 -9.71
CA VAL A 102 -7.71 1.46 -8.84
C VAL A 102 -8.55 0.42 -9.60
N LYS A 103 -8.70 -0.74 -8.96
CA LYS A 103 -9.66 -1.78 -9.35
C LYS A 103 -10.47 -2.13 -8.11
N ASN A 104 -11.78 -2.33 -8.24
CA ASN A 104 -12.66 -2.63 -7.10
C ASN A 104 -12.20 -3.85 -6.29
N SER A 105 -11.64 -4.87 -6.97
CA SER A 105 -11.10 -6.07 -6.31
C SER A 105 -9.86 -5.83 -5.46
N LEU A 106 -9.26 -4.64 -5.53
CA LEU A 106 -8.07 -4.24 -4.76
C LEU A 106 -8.41 -3.22 -3.66
N VAL A 107 -9.68 -2.82 -3.54
CA VAL A 107 -10.14 -1.90 -2.49
C VAL A 107 -10.56 -2.72 -1.29
N MET A 108 -9.92 -2.46 -0.14
CA MET A 108 -10.09 -3.25 1.08
C MET A 108 -10.46 -2.37 2.27
N GLU A 109 -11.35 -2.91 3.11
CA GLU A 109 -11.67 -2.33 4.40
C GLU A 109 -10.49 -2.47 5.36
N PHE A 110 -9.98 -1.35 5.87
CA PHE A 110 -9.01 -1.30 6.97
C PHE A 110 -9.77 -1.22 8.29
N ARG A 111 -10.13 -2.37 8.84
CA ARG A 111 -10.98 -2.50 10.04
C ARG A 111 -10.33 -1.88 11.26
N GLN A 112 -11.07 -1.02 11.95
CA GLN A 112 -10.63 -0.36 13.18
C GLN A 112 -10.80 -1.28 14.38
N HIS A 113 -9.80 -1.29 15.27
CA HIS A 113 -9.82 -2.02 16.54
C HIS A 113 -9.40 -1.11 17.68
N ALA A 114 -10.01 -1.33 18.85
CA ALA A 114 -9.49 -0.77 20.09
C ALA A 114 -8.14 -1.40 20.45
N ALA A 115 -7.41 -0.79 21.40
CA ALA A 115 -6.23 -1.44 21.97
C ALA A 115 -6.58 -2.83 22.51
N GLY A 116 -5.74 -3.81 22.21
CA GLY A 116 -6.02 -5.20 22.59
C GLY A 116 -5.29 -6.23 21.75
N PRO A 117 -5.79 -7.48 21.72
CA PRO A 117 -5.21 -8.55 20.90
C PRO A 117 -5.25 -8.20 19.41
N ALA A 118 -4.15 -8.44 18.70
CA ALA A 118 -4.04 -8.24 17.26
C ALA A 118 -3.96 -9.60 16.53
N PRO A 119 -4.26 -9.63 15.21
CA PRO A 119 -4.28 -10.88 14.44
C PRO A 119 -2.97 -11.66 14.42
N ASP A 120 -1.84 -11.00 14.67
CA ASP A 120 -0.51 -11.64 14.78
C ASP A 120 -0.23 -12.27 16.16
N GLY A 121 -1.24 -12.36 17.03
CA GLY A 121 -1.13 -12.92 18.38
C GLY A 121 -0.49 -12.00 19.43
N LYS A 122 -0.05 -10.80 19.05
CA LYS A 122 0.49 -9.79 19.98
C LYS A 122 -0.59 -8.83 20.45
N LYS A 123 -0.36 -8.17 21.58
CA LYS A 123 -1.22 -7.09 22.04
C LYS A 123 -0.75 -5.74 21.49
N SER A 124 -1.71 -4.88 21.15
CA SER A 124 -1.46 -3.46 20.89
C SER A 124 -1.90 -2.65 22.11
N SER A 125 -1.06 -1.73 22.54
CA SER A 125 -1.37 -0.78 23.61
C SER A 125 -2.17 0.44 23.13
N VAL A 126 -2.33 0.58 21.81
CA VAL A 126 -3.06 1.66 21.15
C VAL A 126 -4.08 1.09 20.16
N PRO A 127 -5.12 1.85 19.80
CA PRO A 127 -6.01 1.47 18.69
C PRO A 127 -5.23 1.22 17.42
N PHE A 128 -5.69 0.29 16.60
CA PHE A 128 -5.02 -0.11 15.35
C PHE A 128 -6.03 -0.48 14.25
N CYS A 129 -5.54 -0.62 13.03
CA CYS A 129 -6.31 -1.18 11.93
C CYS A 129 -5.77 -2.55 11.54
N SER A 130 -6.62 -3.41 11.02
CA SER A 130 -6.19 -4.62 10.31
C SER A 130 -6.79 -4.69 8.91
N VAL A 131 -6.07 -5.32 8.01
CA VAL A 131 -6.53 -5.66 6.66
C VAL A 131 -6.05 -7.06 6.33
N GLU A 132 -6.88 -7.84 5.66
CA GLU A 132 -6.53 -9.16 5.15
C GLU A 132 -6.66 -9.17 3.64
N PHE A 133 -5.69 -9.74 2.95
CA PHE A 133 -5.70 -9.83 1.50
C PHE A 133 -4.99 -11.08 1.00
N ASP A 134 -5.63 -11.82 0.09
CA ASP A 134 -5.08 -13.02 -0.53
C ASP A 134 -4.56 -12.70 -1.93
N PHE A 135 -3.27 -12.96 -2.16
CA PHE A 135 -2.68 -12.91 -3.50
C PHE A 135 -2.85 -14.24 -4.20
N ARG A 136 -3.36 -14.21 -5.42
CA ARG A 136 -3.47 -15.40 -6.28
C ARG A 136 -2.45 -15.30 -7.40
N LEU A 137 -1.58 -16.30 -7.49
CA LEU A 137 -0.56 -16.41 -8.53
C LEU A 137 -1.00 -17.42 -9.59
N VAL A 138 -0.62 -17.16 -10.82
CA VAL A 138 -0.88 -18.06 -11.95
C VAL A 138 0.30 -19.00 -12.12
N PRO A 139 0.12 -20.33 -12.14
CA PRO A 139 1.18 -21.26 -12.48
C PRO A 139 1.71 -21.03 -13.89
N ILE A 140 3.02 -21.24 -14.09
CA ILE A 140 3.69 -21.22 -15.39
C ILE A 140 3.76 -22.63 -15.97
#